data_282b8f0ee334d8ccdd97722929ed4ef0
#
_entry.id   282b8f0ee334d8ccdd97722929ed4ef0
#
_cell.length_a   1.000
_cell.length_b   1.000
_cell.length_c   1.000
_cell.angle_alpha   90.00
_cell.angle_beta   90.00
_cell.angle_gamma   90.00
#
_symmetry.space_group_name_H-M   'P 1'
#
loop_
_entity.id
_entity.type
_entity.pdbx_description
1 polymer ?
#
loop_
_entity_poly.entity_id
_entity_poly.type
_entity_poly.pdbx_seq_one_letter_code
_entity_poly.pdbx_strand_id
1 'polypeptide(L)'
;MSTYQGSRGSTRPGRRSRWLLAGGLVAGSLVAGAAGLTAVTASAADRDPAAPDPGRPAAMYQDDVPGVDETPQRGGPDRQRPEWRHDAGATPDRSSGATGRSTGHHGRGPDGTAVPVPCDSARLVAALVRANAEGGATLRLAEKCTYTLTHAFQQPDEYDGGIRDAREAADTAENPGDAEAPPRNPADDKAGLPVIYHGITIEGSGATVVRGVHAPDFRFFTVRDGGELTLRDVTLRNGRSAAEGGSIHIVHGATAVVERVTVVGSTSLSAEGGGGAIFNDGNLQISDSKLIGNRAAGTQGKGGGLLNGGVMTMHRTEFRHNSAVSYGGGLANFRAAGDVYASTFVQNNAGQGGGMASFSARTKVFDTLVAQNSAETGGGLANSDAVLVLRQLTVRDNIATGKGGGISTFQGLLPLDDSVVSGNTTRGNGGGIHAEKSNLLVRGSDVKGNAAVGKRSQGAGLFVTAGSTSLYRSHVLGNQSTVKAGGIQAERAQVKIDDDSVVVENSPTNCLGSKVPVAHCFR
;
A
#
# COMPACT_ATOMS: atom_id res chain seq x y z
N MET A 1 -56.64 31.32 -13.86
CA MET A 1 -56.28 30.39 -14.93
C MET A 1 -54.88 30.75 -15.36
N SER A 2 -53.90 30.06 -14.87
CA SER A 2 -52.57 29.98 -15.46
C SER A 2 -51.82 28.83 -14.79
N THR A 3 -51.54 27.81 -15.57
CA THR A 3 -50.90 26.55 -15.18
C THR A 3 -49.39 26.75 -15.21
N TYR A 4 -48.73 26.46 -14.08
CA TYR A 4 -47.29 26.37 -14.02
C TYR A 4 -46.84 24.89 -14.11
N GLN A 5 -46.10 24.54 -15.13
CA GLN A 5 -45.49 23.22 -15.31
C GLN A 5 -44.17 23.17 -14.52
N GLY A 6 -44.05 22.18 -13.64
CA GLY A 6 -42.84 21.91 -12.91
C GLY A 6 -41.77 21.20 -13.75
N SER A 7 -40.57 21.72 -13.71
CA SER A 7 -39.36 21.08 -14.24
C SER A 7 -38.80 20.06 -13.23
N ARG A 8 -38.59 18.85 -13.71
CA ARG A 8 -37.94 17.78 -12.96
C ARG A 8 -36.43 18.05 -12.82
N GLY A 9 -35.98 18.32 -11.63
CA GLY A 9 -34.55 18.35 -11.30
C GLY A 9 -33.98 16.93 -11.25
N SER A 10 -32.92 16.68 -11.99
CA SER A 10 -32.16 15.43 -11.93
C SER A 10 -31.22 15.50 -10.72
N THR A 11 -31.48 14.70 -9.71
CA THR A 11 -30.56 14.47 -8.60
C THR A 11 -29.36 13.66 -9.07
N ARG A 12 -28.18 14.26 -9.06
CA ARG A 12 -26.89 13.54 -9.17
C ARG A 12 -26.58 12.92 -7.81
N PRO A 13 -26.20 11.63 -7.72
CA PRO A 13 -25.82 11.03 -6.45
C PRO A 13 -24.50 11.63 -5.95
N GLY A 14 -24.52 12.07 -4.68
CA GLY A 14 -23.34 12.57 -3.97
C GLY A 14 -22.23 11.48 -3.90
N ARG A 15 -20.98 11.90 -4.07
CA ARG A 15 -19.80 11.05 -3.90
C ARG A 15 -19.67 10.68 -2.42
N ARG A 16 -20.18 9.53 -2.05
CA ARG A 16 -19.90 8.93 -0.73
C ARG A 16 -18.41 8.57 -0.65
N SER A 17 -17.85 8.78 0.53
CA SER A 17 -16.48 8.39 0.90
C SER A 17 -16.11 7.01 0.30
N ARG A 18 -14.99 6.93 -0.40
CA ARG A 18 -14.50 5.75 -1.13
C ARG A 18 -14.32 4.49 -0.26
N TRP A 19 -14.44 4.61 1.04
CA TRP A 19 -14.14 3.55 2.01
C TRP A 19 -15.31 2.63 2.37
N LEU A 20 -16.56 3.02 2.11
CA LEU A 20 -17.75 2.31 2.60
C LEU A 20 -18.34 1.24 1.66
N LEU A 21 -17.79 0.99 0.46
CA LEU A 21 -18.38 0.06 -0.50
C LEU A 21 -17.40 -1.01 -1.03
N ALA A 22 -16.65 -1.66 -0.17
CA ALA A 22 -15.90 -2.86 -0.55
C ALA A 22 -16.05 -3.99 0.49
N GLY A 23 -17.27 -4.24 0.93
CA GLY A 23 -17.66 -5.52 1.52
C GLY A 23 -17.88 -6.55 0.43
N GLY A 24 -16.83 -6.99 -0.25
CA GLY A 24 -16.83 -8.15 -1.14
C GLY A 24 -16.43 -9.38 -0.32
N LEU A 25 -17.34 -10.34 -0.20
CA LEU A 25 -17.15 -11.65 0.40
C LEU A 25 -15.81 -12.28 -0.04
N VAL A 26 -14.87 -12.35 0.88
CA VAL A 26 -13.80 -13.35 0.84
C VAL A 26 -14.03 -14.23 2.05
N ALA A 27 -14.39 -15.49 1.80
CA ALA A 27 -14.48 -16.52 2.81
C ALA A 27 -13.12 -16.64 3.53
N GLY A 28 -13.03 -16.08 4.72
CA GLY A 28 -11.87 -16.18 5.57
C GLY A 28 -11.94 -17.42 6.43
N SER A 29 -10.94 -18.27 6.31
CA SER A 29 -10.73 -19.36 7.24
C SER A 29 -10.31 -18.79 8.60
N LEU A 30 -11.12 -19.01 9.61
CA LEU A 30 -10.81 -18.77 11.02
C LEU A 30 -9.68 -19.73 11.44
N VAL A 31 -8.54 -19.19 11.85
CA VAL A 31 -7.56 -19.91 12.65
C VAL A 31 -7.48 -19.22 14.01
N ALA A 32 -8.08 -19.86 14.98
CA ALA A 32 -7.91 -19.52 16.39
C ALA A 32 -6.56 -20.07 16.87
N GLY A 33 -5.66 -19.18 17.28
CA GLY A 33 -4.45 -19.54 18.00
C GLY A 33 -4.66 -19.41 19.50
N ALA A 34 -4.79 -20.53 20.20
CA ALA A 34 -4.75 -20.55 21.65
C ALA A 34 -3.47 -21.26 22.11
N ALA A 35 -2.67 -20.58 22.92
CA ALA A 35 -1.62 -21.20 23.71
C ALA A 35 -2.19 -21.57 25.09
N GLY A 36 -1.92 -22.77 25.58
CA GLY A 36 -2.26 -23.18 26.94
C GLY A 36 -2.18 -24.69 27.13
N LEU A 37 -1.07 -25.15 27.71
CA LEU A 37 -0.89 -26.52 28.19
C LEU A 37 -1.80 -26.81 29.38
N THR A 38 -2.48 -27.97 29.36
CA THR A 38 -2.50 -28.93 30.49
C THR A 38 -3.06 -30.26 30.01
N ALA A 39 -2.40 -31.33 30.37
CA ALA A 39 -2.76 -32.72 30.08
C ALA A 39 -3.78 -33.23 31.09
N VAL A 40 -4.82 -33.96 30.64
CA VAL A 40 -5.46 -35.02 31.42
C VAL A 40 -6.00 -36.09 30.45
N THR A 41 -5.70 -37.31 30.74
CA THR A 41 -6.10 -38.56 30.08
C THR A 41 -7.54 -38.94 30.36
N ALA A 42 -8.24 -39.51 29.36
CA ALA A 42 -9.02 -40.76 29.48
C ALA A 42 -9.87 -41.08 28.22
N SER A 43 -9.61 -42.24 27.64
CA SER A 43 -10.50 -43.36 27.29
C SER A 43 -11.71 -43.20 26.38
N ALA A 44 -11.56 -43.80 25.22
CA ALA A 44 -12.43 -44.64 24.38
C ALA A 44 -13.97 -44.57 24.43
N ALA A 45 -14.59 -44.43 23.24
CA ALA A 45 -15.60 -45.37 22.73
C ALA A 45 -16.05 -44.99 21.30
N ASP A 46 -16.12 -46.01 20.47
CA ASP A 46 -16.64 -46.09 19.09
C ASP A 46 -17.99 -45.42 18.84
N ARG A 47 -18.15 -44.86 17.64
CA ARG A 47 -19.30 -45.05 16.74
C ARG A 47 -19.11 -44.30 15.43
N ASP A 48 -19.03 -45.10 14.34
CA ASP A 48 -19.27 -44.66 12.95
C ASP A 48 -20.73 -44.23 12.76
N PRO A 49 -20.99 -43.26 11.87
CA PRO A 49 -22.05 -43.44 10.91
C PRO A 49 -21.69 -43.05 9.47
N ALA A 50 -21.89 -44.03 8.61
CA ALA A 50 -22.43 -44.05 7.25
C ALA A 50 -22.21 -42.84 6.32
N ALA A 51 -21.63 -43.16 5.15
CA ALA A 51 -21.60 -42.36 3.94
C ALA A 51 -22.97 -42.17 3.30
N PRO A 52 -23.25 -41.02 2.64
CA PRO A 52 -24.34 -40.89 1.68
C PRO A 52 -23.89 -41.05 0.22
N ASP A 53 -24.77 -41.65 -0.51
CA ASP A 53 -24.86 -42.13 -1.89
C ASP A 53 -24.70 -41.02 -2.98
N PRO A 54 -24.07 -41.28 -4.14
CA PRO A 54 -23.96 -40.33 -5.24
C PRO A 54 -25.07 -40.57 -6.27
N GLY A 55 -25.93 -39.61 -6.48
CA GLY A 55 -26.87 -39.68 -7.59
C GLY A 55 -27.93 -38.62 -7.66
N ARG A 56 -27.67 -37.53 -8.41
CA ARG A 56 -28.62 -36.92 -9.37
C ARG A 56 -28.01 -35.67 -10.02
N PRO A 57 -28.13 -35.47 -11.34
CA PRO A 57 -27.63 -34.27 -12.01
C PRO A 57 -28.66 -33.16 -11.95
N ALA A 58 -28.20 -31.92 -11.66
CA ALA A 58 -28.98 -30.70 -11.75
C ALA A 58 -28.83 -30.09 -13.15
N ALA A 59 -29.94 -29.60 -13.65
CA ALA A 59 -30.21 -29.12 -14.99
C ALA A 59 -29.39 -27.93 -15.44
N MET A 60 -29.04 -27.95 -16.73
CA MET A 60 -28.51 -26.84 -17.50
C MET A 60 -29.54 -25.68 -17.62
N TYR A 61 -29.11 -24.49 -17.40
CA TYR A 61 -29.72 -23.29 -18.00
C TYR A 61 -28.89 -22.88 -19.22
N GLN A 62 -29.54 -22.94 -20.38
CA GLN A 62 -29.09 -22.30 -21.62
C GLN A 62 -29.65 -20.89 -21.61
N ASP A 63 -28.81 -19.91 -21.85
CA ASP A 63 -29.23 -18.59 -22.28
C ASP A 63 -28.64 -18.29 -23.65
N ASP A 64 -29.54 -17.95 -24.56
CA ASP A 64 -29.35 -17.69 -25.98
C ASP A 64 -28.51 -16.42 -26.23
N VAL A 65 -27.54 -16.54 -27.12
CA VAL A 65 -26.84 -15.41 -27.73
C VAL A 65 -27.24 -15.34 -29.21
N PRO A 66 -27.76 -14.20 -29.72
CA PRO A 66 -28.05 -14.04 -31.13
C PRO A 66 -26.78 -13.84 -31.94
N GLY A 67 -26.66 -14.59 -33.03
CA GLY A 67 -25.58 -14.54 -33.98
C GLY A 67 -25.52 -13.23 -34.77
N VAL A 68 -24.30 -12.85 -35.13
CA VAL A 68 -24.02 -11.83 -36.15
C VAL A 68 -23.21 -12.48 -37.26
N ASP A 69 -23.77 -12.41 -38.48
CA ASP A 69 -23.25 -12.95 -39.71
C ASP A 69 -21.93 -12.32 -40.16
N GLU A 70 -20.97 -13.15 -40.52
CA GLU A 70 -19.77 -12.77 -41.26
C GLU A 70 -20.00 -12.85 -42.76
N THR A 71 -19.71 -11.78 -43.49
CA THR A 71 -19.31 -11.86 -44.88
C THR A 71 -18.16 -10.92 -45.22
N PRO A 72 -17.18 -11.34 -46.02
CA PRO A 72 -15.95 -10.60 -46.23
C PRO A 72 -16.03 -9.71 -47.47
N GLN A 73 -15.56 -8.47 -47.41
CA GLN A 73 -15.24 -7.69 -48.58
C GLN A 73 -13.77 -7.28 -48.68
N ARG A 74 -13.20 -7.57 -49.84
CA ARG A 74 -11.84 -7.22 -50.30
C ARG A 74 -11.76 -5.76 -50.73
N GLY A 75 -10.55 -5.19 -50.59
CA GLY A 75 -10.05 -4.14 -51.48
C GLY A 75 -9.37 -2.98 -50.78
N GLY A 76 -8.04 -2.88 -50.96
CA GLY A 76 -7.09 -1.93 -50.46
C GLY A 76 -7.29 -0.47 -50.92
N PRO A 77 -6.31 0.47 -50.89
CA PRO A 77 -4.85 0.30 -50.76
C PRO A 77 -4.15 1.24 -49.75
N ASP A 78 -2.91 0.93 -49.50
CA ASP A 78 -1.76 1.78 -49.05
C ASP A 78 -1.99 3.14 -48.42
N ARG A 79 -1.58 3.33 -47.18
CA ARG A 79 -0.98 4.59 -46.66
C ARG A 79 0.11 4.33 -45.65
N GLN A 80 1.26 4.73 -46.08
CA GLN A 80 2.57 4.99 -45.52
C GLN A 80 2.72 5.10 -43.99
N ARG A 81 3.71 4.35 -43.45
CA ARG A 81 4.37 4.56 -42.14
C ARG A 81 5.14 5.90 -42.16
N PRO A 82 5.18 6.67 -41.08
CA PRO A 82 6.23 7.64 -40.85
C PRO A 82 7.41 6.98 -40.12
N GLU A 83 8.57 7.01 -40.77
CA GLU A 83 9.89 6.75 -40.19
C GLU A 83 10.28 7.90 -39.25
N TRP A 84 10.76 7.56 -38.06
CA TRP A 84 11.42 8.53 -37.16
C TRP A 84 12.93 8.52 -37.46
N ARG A 85 13.41 9.57 -38.08
CA ARG A 85 14.84 9.85 -38.21
C ARG A 85 15.34 10.67 -37.02
N HIS A 86 16.46 10.24 -36.47
CA HIS A 86 17.30 11.03 -35.57
C HIS A 86 18.02 12.12 -36.37
N ASP A 87 17.90 13.37 -35.92
CA ASP A 87 18.88 14.39 -36.27
C ASP A 87 19.26 15.19 -35.03
N ALA A 88 20.60 15.33 -34.90
CA ALA A 88 21.28 16.04 -33.83
C ALA A 88 21.51 17.51 -34.22
N GLY A 89 21.33 18.39 -33.26
CA GLY A 89 22.08 19.65 -33.18
C GLY A 89 21.42 20.88 -33.74
N ALA A 90 20.98 21.79 -32.88
CA ALA A 90 21.18 23.23 -32.99
C ALA A 90 20.72 23.96 -31.72
N THR A 91 21.57 24.84 -31.24
CA THR A 91 21.35 25.75 -30.09
C THR A 91 20.28 26.82 -30.37
N PRO A 92 19.56 27.30 -29.35
CA PRO A 92 18.50 28.27 -29.55
C PRO A 92 18.94 29.72 -29.43
N ASP A 93 18.41 30.53 -30.32
CA ASP A 93 18.44 31.98 -30.22
C ASP A 93 17.18 32.51 -29.50
N ARG A 94 17.36 33.64 -28.80
CA ARG A 94 16.37 34.31 -27.96
C ARG A 94 15.37 35.11 -28.81
N SER A 95 14.06 35.02 -28.50
CA SER A 95 13.23 36.23 -28.37
C SER A 95 11.79 35.90 -27.91
N SER A 96 11.41 36.56 -26.84
CA SER A 96 10.13 37.22 -26.51
C SER A 96 8.79 36.51 -26.65
N GLY A 97 8.16 36.29 -25.49
CA GLY A 97 6.81 36.78 -25.24
C GLY A 97 5.67 35.79 -25.34
N ALA A 98 5.22 35.26 -24.20
CA ALA A 98 3.81 35.23 -23.80
C ALA A 98 3.67 34.62 -22.41
N THR A 99 3.17 35.41 -21.52
CA THR A 99 2.90 35.16 -20.11
C THR A 99 1.76 34.14 -19.94
N GLY A 100 2.11 32.97 -19.43
CA GLY A 100 1.17 32.04 -18.79
C GLY A 100 1.65 31.83 -17.35
N ARG A 101 1.19 32.67 -16.42
CA ARG A 101 1.46 32.51 -14.99
C ARG A 101 0.69 31.31 -14.47
N SER A 102 1.38 30.19 -14.27
CA SER A 102 1.01 29.21 -13.26
C SER A 102 1.49 29.78 -11.92
N THR A 103 0.60 30.41 -11.19
CA THR A 103 0.87 30.89 -9.83
C THR A 103 0.84 29.70 -8.87
N GLY A 104 1.97 29.01 -8.75
CA GLY A 104 2.28 28.24 -7.55
C GLY A 104 2.46 29.27 -6.40
N HIS A 105 1.45 29.44 -5.60
CA HIS A 105 1.56 30.19 -4.35
C HIS A 105 2.38 29.36 -3.36
N HIS A 106 3.70 29.49 -3.42
CA HIS A 106 4.51 29.26 -2.24
C HIS A 106 4.28 30.46 -1.32
N GLY A 107 3.39 30.29 -0.35
CA GLY A 107 3.19 31.24 0.72
C GLY A 107 4.49 31.40 1.53
N ARG A 108 5.35 32.33 1.11
CA ARG A 108 6.36 32.91 2.03
C ARG A 108 5.58 33.79 2.99
N GLY A 109 5.53 33.37 4.28
CA GLY A 109 5.15 34.28 5.34
C GLY A 109 5.98 35.54 5.29
N PRO A 110 5.47 36.66 5.83
CA PRO A 110 6.19 37.92 5.86
C PRO A 110 7.46 37.73 6.70
N ASP A 111 8.61 37.99 6.11
CA ASP A 111 9.94 37.83 6.69
C ASP A 111 10.37 36.41 6.95
N GLY A 112 11.15 35.81 6.04
CA GLY A 112 11.64 34.42 6.02
C GLY A 112 12.49 33.94 7.20
N THR A 113 12.25 34.40 8.42
CA THR A 113 12.89 34.00 9.67
C THR A 113 12.06 32.94 10.39
N ALA A 114 12.67 31.78 10.65
CA ALA A 114 12.02 30.72 11.43
C ALA A 114 11.75 31.21 12.87
N VAL A 115 10.51 30.98 13.35
CA VAL A 115 10.09 31.32 14.71
C VAL A 115 10.65 30.29 15.69
N PRO A 116 11.50 30.68 16.65
CA PRO A 116 12.03 29.73 17.63
C PRO A 116 10.95 29.30 18.61
N VAL A 117 10.86 27.98 18.84
CA VAL A 117 9.94 27.35 19.79
C VAL A 117 10.74 26.84 20.98
N PRO A 118 10.56 27.44 22.20
CA PRO A 118 11.24 26.95 23.40
C PRO A 118 10.94 25.47 23.71
N CYS A 119 11.79 24.83 24.51
CA CYS A 119 11.60 23.42 24.93
C CYS A 119 10.45 23.29 25.96
N ASP A 120 9.23 23.48 25.48
CA ASP A 120 7.99 23.44 26.25
C ASP A 120 6.82 23.05 25.34
N SER A 121 6.05 22.03 25.72
CA SER A 121 4.97 21.50 24.89
C SER A 121 3.82 22.50 24.71
N ALA A 122 3.50 23.31 25.72
CA ALA A 122 2.47 24.33 25.61
C ALA A 122 2.91 25.46 24.66
N ARG A 123 4.21 25.78 24.62
CA ARG A 123 4.76 26.73 23.65
C ARG A 123 4.72 26.19 22.23
N LEU A 124 4.93 24.89 22.03
CA LEU A 124 4.77 24.26 20.70
C LEU A 124 3.32 24.37 20.24
N VAL A 125 2.35 24.05 21.09
CA VAL A 125 0.92 24.19 20.81
C VAL A 125 0.58 25.63 20.46
N ALA A 126 1.01 26.61 21.30
CA ALA A 126 0.74 28.04 21.06
C ALA A 126 1.36 28.53 19.73
N ALA A 127 2.57 28.06 19.39
CA ALA A 127 3.22 28.42 18.13
C ALA A 127 2.45 27.90 16.92
N LEU A 128 1.90 26.68 16.99
CA LEU A 128 1.08 26.10 15.92
C LEU A 128 -0.28 26.80 15.78
N VAL A 129 -0.95 27.14 16.89
CA VAL A 129 -2.19 27.94 16.86
C VAL A 129 -1.92 29.27 16.17
N ARG A 130 -0.85 29.95 16.54
CA ARG A 130 -0.45 31.21 15.94
C ARG A 130 -0.11 31.07 14.46
N ALA A 131 0.65 30.05 14.08
CA ALA A 131 0.99 29.78 12.68
C ALA A 131 -0.26 29.57 11.81
N ASN A 132 -1.27 28.86 12.30
CA ASN A 132 -2.55 28.73 11.60
C ASN A 132 -3.28 30.07 11.48
N ALA A 133 -3.32 30.87 12.55
CA ALA A 133 -3.98 32.18 12.53
C ALA A 133 -3.30 33.19 11.59
N GLU A 134 -1.99 33.09 11.41
CA GLU A 134 -1.18 33.94 10.53
C GLU A 134 -1.09 33.42 9.08
N GLY A 135 -1.77 32.32 8.75
CA GLY A 135 -1.79 31.75 7.40
C GLY A 135 -0.54 30.93 7.04
N GLY A 136 0.26 30.54 8.03
CA GLY A 136 1.45 29.68 7.86
C GLY A 136 2.68 30.25 8.57
N ALA A 137 3.63 29.38 8.87
CA ALA A 137 4.92 29.77 9.47
C ALA A 137 5.98 28.68 9.32
N THR A 138 7.25 29.09 9.49
CA THR A 138 8.35 28.16 9.76
C THR A 138 8.67 28.18 11.26
N LEU A 139 8.52 27.05 11.93
CA LEU A 139 8.81 26.88 13.35
C LEU A 139 10.13 26.13 13.53
N ARG A 140 11.04 26.65 14.34
CA ARG A 140 12.29 25.97 14.69
C ARG A 140 12.21 25.49 16.13
N LEU A 141 12.19 24.18 16.31
CA LEU A 141 12.17 23.57 17.64
C LEU A 141 13.53 23.72 18.34
N ALA A 142 13.51 23.74 19.68
CA ALA A 142 14.73 23.71 20.45
C ALA A 142 15.52 22.41 20.17
N GLU A 143 16.82 22.56 19.96
CA GLU A 143 17.72 21.46 19.59
C GLU A 143 17.63 20.31 20.61
N LYS A 144 17.45 19.08 20.10
CA LYS A 144 17.37 17.82 20.88
C LYS A 144 16.35 17.84 22.04
N CYS A 145 15.42 18.79 22.03
CA CYS A 145 14.35 18.89 23.04
C CYS A 145 13.35 17.73 22.93
N THR A 146 12.78 17.34 24.05
CA THR A 146 11.65 16.40 24.10
C THR A 146 10.37 17.14 24.49
N TYR A 147 9.45 17.24 23.56
CA TYR A 147 8.11 17.79 23.74
C TYR A 147 7.14 16.66 24.11
N THR A 148 6.77 16.55 25.38
CA THR A 148 5.87 15.50 25.88
C THR A 148 4.42 15.99 25.87
N LEU A 149 3.56 15.37 25.09
CA LEU A 149 2.13 15.64 25.05
C LEU A 149 1.39 14.65 25.95
N THR A 150 0.61 15.17 26.89
CA THR A 150 -0.11 14.38 27.91
C THR A 150 -1.61 14.33 27.69
N HIS A 151 -2.14 15.18 26.82
CA HIS A 151 -3.57 15.24 26.47
C HIS A 151 -3.71 15.65 25.00
N ALA A 152 -4.86 15.34 24.42
CA ALA A 152 -5.23 15.82 23.10
C ALA A 152 -5.45 17.35 23.14
N PHE A 153 -5.12 18.01 22.04
CA PHE A 153 -5.45 19.41 21.85
C PHE A 153 -6.98 19.54 21.75
N GLN A 154 -7.54 20.43 22.55
CA GLN A 154 -8.94 20.83 22.44
C GLN A 154 -9.02 22.04 21.53
N GLN A 155 -9.59 21.83 20.35
CA GLN A 155 -9.84 22.93 19.42
C GLN A 155 -10.93 23.82 20.04
N PRO A 156 -10.72 25.15 20.13
CA PRO A 156 -11.82 26.04 20.52
C PRO A 156 -13.00 25.89 19.54
N ASP A 157 -14.23 25.91 20.06
CA ASP A 157 -15.47 25.74 19.27
C ASP A 157 -15.59 26.72 18.08
N GLU A 158 -14.94 27.90 18.17
CA GLU A 158 -14.86 28.88 17.08
C GLU A 158 -14.08 28.39 15.85
N TYR A 159 -13.15 27.42 16.01
CA TYR A 159 -12.44 26.81 14.89
C TYR A 159 -13.25 25.73 14.18
N ASP A 160 -14.17 25.07 14.87
CA ASP A 160 -15.08 24.08 14.26
C ASP A 160 -16.10 24.73 13.31
N GLY A 161 -16.39 26.03 13.47
CA GLY A 161 -17.40 26.75 12.70
C GLY A 161 -16.96 27.25 11.32
N GLY A 162 -15.65 27.33 11.04
CA GLY A 162 -15.14 28.01 9.85
C GLY A 162 -14.72 27.11 8.69
N ILE A 163 -14.52 25.81 8.92
CA ILE A 163 -13.96 24.90 7.92
C ILE A 163 -14.70 23.55 7.91
N ARG A 164 -15.94 23.53 8.31
CA ARG A 164 -16.87 22.53 7.82
C ARG A 164 -16.96 22.74 6.32
N ASP A 165 -16.74 21.67 5.57
CA ASP A 165 -16.98 21.69 4.14
C ASP A 165 -18.29 22.45 3.89
N ALA A 166 -18.27 23.51 3.12
CA ALA A 166 -19.45 24.32 2.83
C ALA A 166 -20.60 23.49 2.25
N ARG A 167 -20.30 22.27 1.77
CA ARG A 167 -21.26 21.23 1.39
C ARG A 167 -21.95 20.57 2.58
N GLU A 168 -21.22 20.19 3.65
CA GLU A 168 -21.84 19.60 4.85
C GLU A 168 -22.72 20.63 5.58
N ALA A 169 -22.31 21.89 5.57
CA ALA A 169 -23.12 22.97 6.12
C ALA A 169 -24.38 23.24 5.29
N ALA A 170 -24.32 23.11 3.97
CA ALA A 170 -25.47 23.27 3.07
C ALA A 170 -26.44 22.10 3.20
N ASP A 171 -25.95 20.86 3.23
CA ASP A 171 -26.76 19.65 3.37
C ASP A 171 -27.48 19.60 4.73
N THR A 172 -26.86 20.10 5.80
CA THR A 172 -27.47 20.18 7.14
C THR A 172 -28.51 21.32 7.22
N ALA A 173 -28.36 22.37 6.46
CA ALA A 173 -29.32 23.48 6.39
C ALA A 173 -30.59 23.12 5.57
N GLU A 174 -30.45 22.24 4.57
CA GLU A 174 -31.58 21.81 3.73
C GLU A 174 -32.45 20.71 4.38
N ASN A 175 -31.93 19.95 5.34
CA ASN A 175 -32.67 18.87 6.02
C ASN A 175 -32.50 18.90 7.56
N PRO A 176 -33.11 19.85 8.28
CA PRO A 176 -32.95 19.96 9.72
C PRO A 176 -33.68 18.86 10.54
N GLY A 177 -34.38 17.91 9.89
CA GLY A 177 -35.16 16.85 10.53
C GLY A 177 -34.50 15.48 10.63
N ASP A 178 -33.43 15.22 9.90
CA ASP A 178 -32.72 13.94 9.86
C ASP A 178 -31.38 13.97 10.62
N ALA A 179 -31.31 14.71 11.71
CA ALA A 179 -30.12 14.83 12.54
C ALA A 179 -29.82 13.54 13.35
N GLU A 180 -29.59 12.42 12.70
CA GLU A 180 -28.58 11.49 13.19
C GLU A 180 -27.24 12.23 13.14
N ALA A 181 -26.54 12.29 14.29
CA ALA A 181 -25.22 12.90 14.34
C ALA A 181 -24.38 12.34 13.20
N PRO A 182 -23.82 13.19 12.31
CA PRO A 182 -23.09 12.71 11.15
C PRO A 182 -22.01 11.73 11.60
N PRO A 183 -21.80 10.61 10.87
CA PRO A 183 -20.79 9.64 11.24
C PRO A 183 -19.47 10.38 11.42
N ARG A 184 -18.83 10.23 12.60
CA ARG A 184 -17.57 10.90 12.92
C ARG A 184 -16.59 10.66 11.77
N ASN A 185 -16.16 11.73 11.14
CA ASN A 185 -15.10 11.63 10.13
C ASN A 185 -13.83 11.11 10.84
N PRO A 186 -13.20 10.00 10.40
CA PRO A 186 -11.95 9.52 10.99
C PRO A 186 -10.84 10.57 11.02
N ALA A 187 -10.91 11.58 10.15
CA ALA A 187 -10.01 12.74 10.16
C ALA A 187 -10.20 13.62 11.41
N ASP A 188 -11.35 13.57 12.04
CA ASP A 188 -11.68 14.36 13.24
C ASP A 188 -11.29 13.66 14.54
N ASP A 189 -10.62 12.50 14.46
CA ASP A 189 -10.07 11.84 15.63
C ASP A 189 -9.01 12.72 16.30
N LYS A 190 -8.88 12.56 17.61
CA LYS A 190 -8.09 13.43 18.46
C LYS A 190 -6.64 13.54 18.00
N ALA A 191 -6.15 14.76 17.87
CA ALA A 191 -4.74 15.11 17.68
C ALA A 191 -4.17 15.73 18.96
N GLY A 192 -2.88 15.49 19.22
CA GLY A 192 -2.17 16.11 20.35
C GLY A 192 -1.70 17.54 20.08
N LEU A 193 -1.65 17.91 18.79
CA LEU A 193 -1.28 19.22 18.30
C LEU A 193 -2.43 19.84 17.49
N PRO A 194 -2.48 21.16 17.34
CA PRO A 194 -3.45 21.83 16.48
C PRO A 194 -3.46 21.25 15.07
N VAL A 195 -4.65 21.12 14.49
CA VAL A 195 -4.82 20.69 13.10
C VAL A 195 -4.14 21.69 12.16
N ILE A 196 -3.53 21.20 11.10
CA ILE A 196 -2.79 22.01 10.13
C ILE A 196 -3.73 22.40 8.98
N TYR A 197 -3.96 23.70 8.81
CA TYR A 197 -4.84 24.27 7.77
C TYR A 197 -4.08 25.07 6.71
N HIS A 198 -2.84 25.48 7.02
CA HIS A 198 -2.01 26.33 6.19
C HIS A 198 -0.61 25.72 6.00
N GLY A 199 0.25 26.41 5.26
CA GLY A 199 1.63 25.98 5.04
C GLY A 199 2.49 26.13 6.30
N ILE A 200 2.70 25.04 7.04
CA ILE A 200 3.52 25.03 8.26
C ILE A 200 4.75 24.16 8.06
N THR A 201 5.92 24.74 8.25
CA THR A 201 7.19 24.02 8.28
C THR A 201 7.69 23.89 9.71
N ILE A 202 8.06 22.68 10.13
CA ILE A 202 8.66 22.40 11.44
C ILE A 202 10.09 21.90 11.21
N GLU A 203 11.08 22.68 11.62
CA GLU A 203 12.49 22.32 11.67
C GLU A 203 12.81 21.77 13.06
N GLY A 204 12.99 20.43 13.17
CA GLY A 204 13.09 19.74 14.45
C GLY A 204 14.45 19.86 15.14
N SER A 205 15.54 20.03 14.40
CA SER A 205 16.91 20.06 14.95
C SER A 205 17.21 18.88 15.89
N GLY A 206 16.70 17.69 15.55
CA GLY A 206 16.82 16.47 16.36
C GLY A 206 15.87 16.40 17.56
N ALA A 207 14.87 17.24 17.64
CA ALA A 207 13.86 17.21 18.70
C ALA A 207 12.96 15.97 18.58
N THR A 208 12.36 15.61 19.70
CA THR A 208 11.40 14.51 19.82
C THR A 208 10.04 15.06 20.26
N VAL A 209 8.97 14.70 19.56
CA VAL A 209 7.59 14.86 20.01
C VAL A 209 7.08 13.50 20.45
N VAL A 210 6.68 13.38 21.70
CA VAL A 210 6.27 12.09 22.30
C VAL A 210 4.91 12.18 22.97
N ARG A 211 4.06 11.19 22.74
CA ARG A 211 2.85 10.99 23.54
C ARG A 211 3.23 10.32 24.85
N GLY A 212 2.86 10.94 25.97
CA GLY A 212 3.10 10.41 27.32
C GLY A 212 2.50 9.00 27.48
N VAL A 213 3.15 8.16 28.25
CA VAL A 213 2.76 6.73 28.40
C VAL A 213 1.35 6.53 28.98
N HIS A 214 0.87 7.47 29.80
CA HIS A 214 -0.47 7.47 30.41
C HIS A 214 -1.44 8.44 29.72
N ALA A 215 -1.01 9.06 28.62
CA ALA A 215 -1.87 9.96 27.87
C ALA A 215 -2.99 9.18 27.13
N PRO A 216 -4.18 9.78 26.95
CA PRO A 216 -5.22 9.21 26.12
C PRO A 216 -4.73 9.01 24.68
N ASP A 217 -5.53 8.29 23.87
CA ASP A 217 -5.22 8.05 22.47
C ASP A 217 -5.37 9.34 21.67
N PHE A 218 -4.31 9.73 20.96
CA PHE A 218 -4.28 10.79 19.95
C PHE A 218 -3.07 10.63 19.03
N ARG A 219 -3.22 11.03 17.75
CA ARG A 219 -2.10 11.23 16.81
C ARG A 219 -1.41 12.56 17.07
N PHE A 220 -0.26 12.80 16.44
CA PHE A 220 0.39 14.11 16.58
C PHE A 220 -0.20 15.13 15.64
N PHE A 221 -0.30 14.81 14.35
CA PHE A 221 -0.71 15.75 13.32
C PHE A 221 -1.90 15.23 12.52
N THR A 222 -2.84 16.10 12.27
CA THR A 222 -3.85 15.99 11.22
C THR A 222 -3.63 17.17 10.27
N VAL A 223 -3.43 16.88 8.97
CA VAL A 223 -3.30 17.89 7.93
C VAL A 223 -4.58 17.89 7.11
N ARG A 224 -5.32 18.99 7.18
CA ARG A 224 -6.64 19.13 6.53
C ARG A 224 -6.49 19.58 5.08
N ASP A 225 -7.59 19.49 4.34
CA ASP A 225 -7.69 19.96 2.96
C ASP A 225 -7.18 21.41 2.83
N GLY A 226 -6.30 21.62 1.85
CA GLY A 226 -5.58 22.89 1.66
C GLY A 226 -4.40 23.12 2.62
N GLY A 227 -4.25 22.29 3.66
CA GLY A 227 -3.11 22.37 4.57
C GLY A 227 -1.85 21.73 3.98
N GLU A 228 -0.70 22.31 4.32
CA GLU A 228 0.62 21.83 3.91
C GLU A 228 1.53 21.69 5.14
N LEU A 229 1.99 20.47 5.42
CA LEU A 229 2.90 20.20 6.53
C LEU A 229 4.27 19.78 6.01
N THR A 230 5.31 20.53 6.37
CA THR A 230 6.70 20.10 6.17
C THR A 230 7.34 19.76 7.51
N LEU A 231 7.76 18.51 7.68
CA LEU A 231 8.51 18.05 8.86
C LEU A 231 9.94 17.74 8.49
N ARG A 232 10.90 18.31 9.19
CA ARG A 232 12.33 18.06 9.01
C ARG A 232 13.03 17.76 10.33
N ASP A 233 13.91 16.76 10.34
CA ASP A 233 14.82 16.44 11.46
C ASP A 233 14.11 16.27 12.82
N VAL A 234 12.97 15.57 12.83
CA VAL A 234 12.12 15.36 14.02
C VAL A 234 11.93 13.85 14.28
N THR A 235 11.85 13.48 15.54
CA THR A 235 11.40 12.14 15.96
C THR A 235 9.97 12.22 16.52
N LEU A 236 9.05 11.42 15.98
CA LEU A 236 7.69 11.23 16.51
C LEU A 236 7.63 9.87 17.22
N ARG A 237 7.23 9.87 18.50
CA ARG A 237 7.30 8.66 19.32
C ARG A 237 5.99 8.36 20.03
N ASN A 238 5.54 7.09 19.91
CA ASN A 238 4.42 6.57 20.68
C ASN A 238 3.07 7.23 20.38
N GLY A 239 2.85 7.70 19.13
CA GLY A 239 1.55 8.18 18.67
C GLY A 239 0.52 7.05 18.71
N ARG A 240 -0.74 7.35 18.99
CA ARG A 240 -1.78 6.35 19.04
C ARG A 240 -3.12 6.96 18.65
N SER A 241 -3.79 6.38 17.66
CA SER A 241 -5.05 6.91 17.14
C SER A 241 -6.12 5.82 17.17
N ALA A 242 -7.33 6.17 17.55
CA ALA A 242 -8.50 5.31 17.42
C ALA A 242 -8.88 5.09 15.95
N ALA A 243 -8.53 6.04 15.09
CA ALA A 243 -8.70 5.99 13.64
C ALA A 243 -7.37 5.74 12.91
N GLU A 244 -7.26 6.16 11.65
CA GLU A 244 -6.08 6.02 10.81
C GLU A 244 -4.94 6.95 11.26
N GLY A 245 -3.71 6.58 10.87
CA GLY A 245 -2.52 7.41 11.11
C GLY A 245 -2.18 7.57 12.58
N GLY A 246 -1.46 6.60 13.17
CA GLY A 246 -1.08 6.66 14.58
C GLY A 246 -0.25 7.89 14.98
N SER A 247 0.47 8.49 14.05
CA SER A 247 1.22 9.73 14.24
C SER A 247 0.77 10.86 13.34
N ILE A 248 0.54 10.59 12.06
CA ILE A 248 0.21 11.61 11.06
C ILE A 248 -0.95 11.11 10.20
N HIS A 249 -1.94 11.96 10.01
CA HIS A 249 -3.00 11.77 9.03
C HIS A 249 -3.00 12.94 8.05
N ILE A 250 -2.80 12.62 6.77
CA ILE A 250 -2.85 13.56 5.66
C ILE A 250 -4.18 13.33 4.95
N VAL A 251 -5.10 14.26 5.09
CA VAL A 251 -6.47 14.17 4.56
C VAL A 251 -6.46 14.42 3.04
N HIS A 252 -7.50 14.03 2.36
CA HIS A 252 -7.68 14.31 0.94
C HIS A 252 -7.58 15.83 0.68
N GLY A 253 -6.83 16.23 -0.35
CA GLY A 253 -6.56 17.64 -0.66
C GLY A 253 -5.39 18.26 0.12
N ALA A 254 -4.88 17.59 1.16
CA ALA A 254 -3.72 18.03 1.91
C ALA A 254 -2.40 17.56 1.32
N THR A 255 -1.32 18.22 1.71
CA THR A 255 0.06 17.86 1.30
C THR A 255 0.96 17.73 2.52
N ALA A 256 1.83 16.72 2.52
CA ALA A 256 2.91 16.63 3.51
C ALA A 256 4.26 16.31 2.87
N VAL A 257 5.31 16.96 3.40
CA VAL A 257 6.71 16.66 3.11
C VAL A 257 7.37 16.20 4.41
N VAL A 258 7.90 14.98 4.41
CA VAL A 258 8.50 14.34 5.57
C VAL A 258 9.96 14.02 5.23
N GLU A 259 10.90 14.72 5.83
CA GLU A 259 12.32 14.68 5.48
C GLU A 259 13.19 14.46 6.71
N ARG A 260 13.99 13.41 6.74
CA ARG A 260 14.84 13.01 7.88
C ARG A 260 14.05 12.86 9.19
N VAL A 261 12.84 12.31 9.09
CA VAL A 261 11.94 12.09 10.23
C VAL A 261 11.99 10.62 10.66
N THR A 262 12.00 10.40 11.96
CA THR A 262 11.88 9.06 12.52
C THR A 262 10.54 8.91 13.24
N VAL A 263 9.72 7.94 12.84
CA VAL A 263 8.44 7.63 13.52
C VAL A 263 8.55 6.27 14.19
N VAL A 264 8.44 6.24 15.52
CA VAL A 264 8.71 5.03 16.32
C VAL A 264 7.53 4.65 17.21
N GLY A 265 7.15 3.37 17.16
CA GLY A 265 6.23 2.77 18.12
C GLY A 265 4.80 3.33 18.07
N SER A 266 4.39 3.86 16.92
CA SER A 266 3.04 4.43 16.76
C SER A 266 2.02 3.35 16.39
N THR A 267 0.76 3.56 16.77
CA THR A 267 -0.31 2.57 16.57
C THR A 267 -1.59 3.23 16.04
N SER A 268 -2.13 2.68 14.97
CA SER A 268 -3.50 2.91 14.53
C SER A 268 -4.39 1.74 14.99
N LEU A 269 -5.54 2.07 15.57
CA LEU A 269 -6.56 1.12 16.03
C LEU A 269 -7.75 1.03 15.05
N SER A 270 -7.73 1.78 13.94
CA SER A 270 -8.79 1.77 12.94
C SER A 270 -9.12 0.34 12.51
N ALA A 271 -10.39 -0.03 12.60
CA ALA A 271 -10.84 -1.39 12.30
C ALA A 271 -10.56 -1.79 10.84
N GLU A 272 -10.78 -0.88 9.89
CA GLU A 272 -10.66 -1.14 8.45
C GLU A 272 -9.51 -0.39 7.77
N GLY A 273 -9.01 0.68 8.38
CA GLY A 273 -7.95 1.53 7.88
C GLY A 273 -6.56 1.06 8.27
N GLY A 274 -5.74 1.96 8.80
CA GLY A 274 -4.38 1.64 9.23
C GLY A 274 -3.45 2.83 9.23
N GLY A 275 -2.24 2.61 8.67
CA GLY A 275 -1.16 3.59 8.80
C GLY A 275 -0.69 3.70 10.24
N GLY A 276 -0.06 2.64 10.75
CA GLY A 276 0.41 2.61 12.15
C GLY A 276 1.21 3.85 12.54
N ALA A 277 2.04 4.36 11.63
CA ALA A 277 2.69 5.66 11.75
C ALA A 277 1.96 6.73 10.97
N ILE A 278 1.80 6.56 9.65
CA ILE A 278 1.30 7.57 8.73
C ILE A 278 0.13 6.99 7.92
N PHE A 279 -0.96 7.72 7.84
CA PHE A 279 -1.99 7.54 6.82
C PHE A 279 -1.99 8.71 5.86
N ASN A 280 -1.86 8.42 4.58
CA ASN A 280 -1.90 9.40 3.51
C ASN A 280 -3.13 9.17 2.63
N ASP A 281 -4.07 10.09 2.62
CA ASP A 281 -5.18 10.15 1.65
C ASP A 281 -5.03 11.36 0.68
N GLY A 282 -4.02 12.20 0.92
CA GLY A 282 -3.64 13.36 0.11
C GLY A 282 -2.38 13.12 -0.73
N ASN A 283 -1.44 14.06 -0.64
CA ASN A 283 -0.14 14.02 -1.30
C ASN A 283 0.98 13.91 -0.26
N LEU A 284 1.77 12.84 -0.34
CA LEU A 284 2.91 12.63 0.55
C LEU A 284 4.22 12.55 -0.24
N GLN A 285 5.19 13.37 0.17
CA GLN A 285 6.59 13.18 -0.19
C GLN A 285 7.35 12.79 1.08
N ILE A 286 8.04 11.64 1.05
CA ILE A 286 8.83 11.18 2.19
C ILE A 286 10.24 10.79 1.74
N SER A 287 11.23 11.34 2.42
CA SER A 287 12.64 11.06 2.10
C SER A 287 13.52 10.94 3.34
N ASP A 288 14.58 10.15 3.21
CA ASP A 288 15.63 9.99 4.23
C ASP A 288 15.09 9.68 5.64
N SER A 289 13.95 9.00 5.71
CA SER A 289 13.15 8.86 6.92
C SER A 289 13.10 7.40 7.41
N LYS A 290 12.66 7.20 8.65
CA LYS A 290 12.58 5.87 9.27
C LYS A 290 11.24 5.67 9.95
N LEU A 291 10.56 4.57 9.60
CA LEU A 291 9.33 4.13 10.25
C LEU A 291 9.62 2.79 10.97
N ILE A 292 9.69 2.80 12.30
CA ILE A 292 10.21 1.67 13.08
C ILE A 292 9.21 1.22 14.14
N GLY A 293 8.87 -0.07 14.14
CA GLY A 293 8.05 -0.67 15.20
C GLY A 293 6.62 -0.13 15.25
N ASN A 294 6.08 0.36 14.14
CA ASN A 294 4.73 0.91 14.09
C ASN A 294 3.70 -0.19 13.76
N ARG A 295 2.46 0.00 14.18
CA ARG A 295 1.44 -1.04 14.10
C ARG A 295 0.08 -0.54 13.62
N ALA A 296 -0.48 -1.20 12.62
CA ALA A 296 -1.90 -1.11 12.27
C ALA A 296 -2.65 -2.28 12.93
N ALA A 297 -3.25 -2.01 14.09
CA ALA A 297 -3.72 -3.03 15.04
C ALA A 297 -5.21 -3.38 14.90
N GLY A 298 -5.98 -2.66 14.09
CA GLY A 298 -7.38 -2.96 13.86
C GLY A 298 -7.60 -4.28 13.11
N THR A 299 -8.80 -4.80 13.12
CA THR A 299 -9.15 -6.14 12.57
C THR A 299 -8.80 -6.31 11.09
N GLN A 300 -8.84 -5.24 10.31
CA GLN A 300 -8.43 -5.17 8.91
C GLN A 300 -7.22 -4.21 8.70
N GLY A 301 -6.45 -3.98 9.76
CA GLY A 301 -5.36 -3.00 9.78
C GLY A 301 -4.39 -3.16 8.61
N LYS A 302 -4.11 -2.07 7.88
CA LYS A 302 -3.27 -2.00 6.68
C LYS A 302 -2.13 -1.01 6.88
N GLY A 303 -0.96 -1.30 6.31
CA GLY A 303 0.19 -0.40 6.40
C GLY A 303 0.68 -0.20 7.82
N GLY A 304 1.42 -1.16 8.38
CA GLY A 304 1.94 -1.04 9.75
C GLY A 304 2.81 0.19 9.94
N GLY A 305 3.67 0.50 8.98
CA GLY A 305 4.37 1.78 8.90
C GLY A 305 3.51 2.85 8.24
N LEU A 306 3.14 2.65 6.99
CA LEU A 306 2.44 3.63 6.17
C LEU A 306 1.29 2.97 5.38
N LEU A 307 0.10 3.57 5.44
CA LEU A 307 -1.00 3.30 4.53
C LEU A 307 -1.13 4.47 3.55
N ASN A 308 -0.99 4.17 2.27
CA ASN A 308 -1.22 5.15 1.21
C ASN A 308 -2.57 4.89 0.52
N GLY A 309 -3.47 5.87 0.58
CA GLY A 309 -4.75 5.95 -0.11
C GLY A 309 -4.77 7.06 -1.17
N GLY A 310 -3.78 7.93 -1.20
CA GLY A 310 -3.62 9.06 -2.10
C GLY A 310 -2.47 8.91 -3.10
N VAL A 311 -1.67 9.95 -3.21
CA VAL A 311 -0.45 9.97 -4.05
C VAL A 311 0.78 10.03 -3.15
N MET A 312 1.77 9.20 -3.44
CA MET A 312 2.99 9.14 -2.63
C MET A 312 4.23 9.03 -3.51
N THR A 313 5.25 9.80 -3.14
CA THR A 313 6.61 9.62 -3.63
C THR A 313 7.56 9.42 -2.44
N MET A 314 8.34 8.35 -2.50
CA MET A 314 9.22 7.94 -1.40
C MET A 314 10.65 7.75 -1.88
N HIS A 315 11.60 8.28 -1.12
CA HIS A 315 13.02 8.10 -1.39
C HIS A 315 13.80 7.73 -0.11
N ARG A 316 14.75 6.80 -0.20
CA ARG A 316 15.71 6.45 0.86
C ARG A 316 15.09 6.32 2.25
N THR A 317 13.94 5.63 2.32
CA THR A 317 13.17 5.46 3.56
C THR A 317 13.27 4.03 4.07
N GLU A 318 13.49 3.89 5.37
CA GLU A 318 13.61 2.59 6.06
C GLU A 318 12.30 2.24 6.78
N PHE A 319 11.77 1.05 6.49
CA PHE A 319 10.67 0.42 7.21
C PHE A 319 11.18 -0.81 7.93
N ARG A 320 11.17 -0.78 9.27
CA ARG A 320 11.68 -1.88 10.08
C ARG A 320 10.74 -2.25 11.22
N HIS A 321 10.52 -3.55 11.43
CA HIS A 321 9.69 -4.09 12.52
C HIS A 321 8.27 -3.54 12.57
N ASN A 322 7.73 -3.07 11.45
CA ASN A 322 6.35 -2.63 11.40
C ASN A 322 5.41 -3.82 11.20
N SER A 323 4.18 -3.71 11.70
CA SER A 323 3.21 -4.80 11.61
C SER A 323 1.81 -4.32 11.23
N ALA A 324 1.15 -5.08 10.38
CA ALA A 324 -0.25 -4.89 10.01
C ALA A 324 -1.02 -6.21 10.16
N VAL A 325 -2.30 -6.15 10.47
CA VAL A 325 -3.12 -7.37 10.56
C VAL A 325 -3.39 -7.92 9.16
N SER A 326 -3.71 -7.07 8.19
CA SER A 326 -4.14 -7.49 6.85
C SER A 326 -3.04 -7.28 5.81
N TYR A 327 -2.79 -6.07 5.36
CA TYR A 327 -1.93 -5.78 4.20
C TYR A 327 -0.75 -4.88 4.56
N GLY A 328 0.45 -5.21 4.02
CA GLY A 328 1.62 -4.36 4.05
C GLY A 328 2.15 -4.06 5.44
N GLY A 329 2.99 -4.91 5.99
CA GLY A 329 3.58 -4.69 7.31
C GLY A 329 4.38 -3.40 7.38
N GLY A 330 5.20 -3.12 6.38
CA GLY A 330 5.84 -1.81 6.21
C GLY A 330 4.91 -0.81 5.54
N LEU A 331 4.56 -1.06 4.28
CA LEU A 331 3.78 -0.17 3.42
C LEU A 331 2.59 -0.92 2.81
N ALA A 332 1.40 -0.36 2.90
CA ALA A 332 0.26 -0.72 2.07
C ALA A 332 -0.07 0.43 1.09
N ASN A 333 0.00 0.14 -0.22
CA ASN A 333 -0.53 1.03 -1.25
C ASN A 333 -1.91 0.50 -1.66
N PHE A 334 -2.97 1.17 -1.25
CA PHE A 334 -4.33 0.67 -1.31
C PHE A 334 -5.23 1.60 -2.12
N ARG A 335 -5.62 1.18 -3.35
CA ARG A 335 -6.41 1.97 -4.30
C ARG A 335 -5.79 3.33 -4.65
N ALA A 336 -4.48 3.39 -4.71
CA ALA A 336 -3.69 4.60 -4.70
C ALA A 336 -2.56 4.55 -5.74
N ALA A 337 -1.82 5.64 -5.86
CA ALA A 337 -0.59 5.70 -6.64
C ALA A 337 0.62 5.91 -5.72
N GLY A 338 1.69 5.14 -5.96
CA GLY A 338 2.91 5.26 -5.15
C GLY A 338 4.17 4.90 -5.92
N ASP A 339 5.15 5.77 -5.85
CA ASP A 339 6.48 5.55 -6.39
C ASP A 339 7.51 5.46 -5.25
N VAL A 340 8.29 4.39 -5.20
CA VAL A 340 9.26 4.07 -4.15
C VAL A 340 10.64 3.91 -4.74
N TYR A 341 11.62 4.63 -4.22
CA TYR A 341 12.99 4.63 -4.71
C TYR A 341 14.00 4.41 -3.57
N ALA A 342 15.03 3.62 -3.83
CA ALA A 342 16.20 3.45 -2.98
C ALA A 342 15.87 3.18 -1.49
N SER A 343 14.80 2.43 -1.23
CA SER A 343 14.24 2.26 0.11
C SER A 343 14.47 0.85 0.67
N THR A 344 14.18 0.65 1.95
CA THR A 344 14.45 -0.61 2.63
C THR A 344 13.25 -1.06 3.45
N PHE A 345 12.81 -2.31 3.23
CA PHE A 345 11.74 -2.97 4.00
C PHE A 345 12.30 -4.21 4.66
N VAL A 346 12.53 -4.17 5.97
CA VAL A 346 13.19 -5.26 6.70
C VAL A 346 12.42 -5.63 7.96
N GLN A 347 12.23 -6.93 8.17
CA GLN A 347 11.63 -7.48 9.41
C GLN A 347 10.22 -6.94 9.68
N ASN A 348 9.44 -6.65 8.64
CA ASN A 348 8.04 -6.28 8.77
C ASN A 348 7.14 -7.51 8.67
N ASN A 349 5.93 -7.43 9.23
CA ASN A 349 4.99 -8.55 9.29
C ASN A 349 3.57 -8.13 8.91
N ALA A 350 2.86 -8.97 8.13
CA ALA A 350 1.45 -8.77 7.81
C ALA A 350 0.75 -10.09 7.45
N GLY A 351 -0.56 -10.05 7.24
CA GLY A 351 -1.27 -11.15 6.59
C GLY A 351 -0.81 -11.31 5.13
N GLN A 352 -0.69 -10.20 4.40
CA GLN A 352 -0.24 -10.20 3.00
C GLN A 352 0.79 -9.09 2.76
N GLY A 353 1.91 -9.44 2.12
CA GLY A 353 3.00 -8.52 1.85
C GLY A 353 3.68 -8.03 3.13
N GLY A 354 4.48 -8.89 3.77
CA GLY A 354 5.15 -8.53 5.03
C GLY A 354 5.92 -7.24 4.94
N GLY A 355 6.70 -7.04 3.88
CA GLY A 355 7.35 -5.77 3.58
C GLY A 355 6.37 -4.75 3.02
N MET A 356 5.74 -5.08 1.89
CA MET A 356 4.86 -4.17 1.17
C MET A 356 3.70 -4.92 0.48
N ALA A 357 2.54 -4.28 0.44
CA ALA A 357 1.40 -4.74 -0.35
C ALA A 357 0.89 -3.64 -1.29
N SER A 358 0.52 -4.05 -2.53
CA SER A 358 -0.17 -3.23 -3.52
C SER A 358 -1.52 -3.87 -3.82
N PHE A 359 -2.61 -3.17 -3.53
CA PHE A 359 -3.99 -3.66 -3.69
C PHE A 359 -4.82 -2.67 -4.50
N SER A 360 -5.35 -3.12 -5.65
CA SER A 360 -6.12 -2.29 -6.61
C SER A 360 -5.43 -0.95 -6.89
N ALA A 361 -4.11 -0.94 -6.95
CA ALA A 361 -3.25 0.23 -6.94
C ALA A 361 -2.28 0.24 -8.13
N ARG A 362 -1.59 1.35 -8.30
CA ARG A 362 -0.45 1.46 -9.19
C ARG A 362 0.78 1.79 -8.36
N THR A 363 1.71 0.85 -8.30
CA THR A 363 2.93 0.98 -7.50
C THR A 363 4.16 0.74 -8.38
N LYS A 364 5.14 1.61 -8.27
CA LYS A 364 6.46 1.41 -8.88
C LYS A 364 7.52 1.39 -7.77
N VAL A 365 8.41 0.43 -7.84
CA VAL A 365 9.48 0.26 -6.85
C VAL A 365 10.81 0.08 -7.58
N PHE A 366 11.77 0.90 -7.23
CA PHE A 366 13.09 0.93 -7.85
C PHE A 366 14.18 0.87 -6.79
N ASP A 367 15.29 0.18 -7.11
CA ASP A 367 16.51 0.14 -6.28
C ASP A 367 16.22 -0.11 -4.79
N THR A 368 15.41 -1.11 -4.48
CA THR A 368 14.88 -1.30 -3.13
C THR A 368 15.20 -2.69 -2.58
N LEU A 369 15.55 -2.74 -1.30
CA LEU A 369 15.77 -3.97 -0.56
C LEU A 369 14.50 -4.38 0.20
N VAL A 370 14.05 -5.63 -0.02
CA VAL A 370 12.93 -6.24 0.70
C VAL A 370 13.42 -7.55 1.34
N ALA A 371 13.72 -7.52 2.63
CA ALA A 371 14.39 -8.65 3.25
C ALA A 371 13.83 -9.02 4.63
N GLN A 372 13.87 -10.32 4.95
CA GLN A 372 13.53 -10.85 6.29
C GLN A 372 12.10 -10.46 6.74
N ASN A 373 11.19 -10.20 5.79
CA ASN A 373 9.80 -9.93 6.11
C ASN A 373 9.00 -11.24 6.19
N SER A 374 7.88 -11.20 6.89
CA SER A 374 7.04 -12.38 7.07
C SER A 374 5.56 -12.07 6.80
N ALA A 375 4.87 -13.03 6.18
CA ALA A 375 3.43 -12.95 5.93
C ALA A 375 2.79 -14.34 5.81
N GLU A 376 1.47 -14.38 5.74
CA GLU A 376 0.80 -15.58 5.24
C GLU A 376 0.99 -15.70 3.73
N THR A 377 0.84 -14.60 2.99
CA THR A 377 0.97 -14.56 1.53
C THR A 377 1.91 -13.43 1.11
N GLY A 378 2.90 -13.74 0.27
CA GLY A 378 3.89 -12.77 -0.16
C GLY A 378 4.75 -12.29 1.01
N GLY A 379 5.63 -13.14 1.53
CA GLY A 379 6.45 -12.80 2.69
C GLY A 379 7.16 -11.45 2.57
N GLY A 380 7.73 -11.17 1.38
CA GLY A 380 8.28 -9.85 1.04
C GLY A 380 7.20 -8.91 0.50
N LEU A 381 6.62 -9.27 -0.64
CA LEU A 381 5.73 -8.42 -1.43
C LEU A 381 4.42 -9.16 -1.80
N ALA A 382 3.31 -8.47 -1.72
CA ALA A 382 2.03 -8.93 -2.25
C ALA A 382 1.45 -7.92 -3.25
N ASN A 383 0.96 -8.43 -4.39
CA ASN A 383 0.26 -7.68 -5.42
C ASN A 383 -1.11 -8.31 -5.65
N SER A 384 -2.19 -7.57 -5.48
CA SER A 384 -3.55 -8.05 -5.67
C SER A 384 -4.36 -7.06 -6.48
N ASP A 385 -4.89 -7.50 -7.63
CA ASP A 385 -5.69 -6.68 -8.55
C ASP A 385 -5.02 -5.33 -8.88
N ALA A 386 -3.70 -5.32 -9.07
CA ALA A 386 -2.90 -4.12 -9.14
C ALA A 386 -1.79 -4.22 -10.20
N VAL A 387 -1.22 -3.07 -10.54
CA VAL A 387 -0.01 -2.96 -11.35
C VAL A 387 1.16 -2.65 -10.42
N LEU A 388 2.05 -3.64 -10.26
CA LEU A 388 3.25 -3.51 -9.44
C LEU A 388 4.50 -3.65 -10.32
N VAL A 389 5.16 -2.54 -10.60
CA VAL A 389 6.39 -2.50 -11.41
C VAL A 389 7.59 -2.55 -10.48
N LEU A 390 8.43 -3.57 -10.65
CA LEU A 390 9.63 -3.80 -9.83
C LEU A 390 10.88 -3.73 -10.71
N ARG A 391 11.83 -2.90 -10.36
CA ARG A 391 13.09 -2.80 -11.07
C ARG A 391 14.28 -2.61 -10.13
N GLN A 392 15.36 -3.36 -10.35
CA GLN A 392 16.58 -3.33 -9.55
C GLN A 392 16.33 -3.65 -8.06
N LEU A 393 15.42 -4.59 -7.80
CA LEU A 393 15.13 -5.01 -6.44
C LEU A 393 16.00 -6.17 -5.98
N THR A 394 16.24 -6.19 -4.67
CA THR A 394 16.70 -7.39 -3.96
C THR A 394 15.61 -7.85 -3.01
N VAL A 395 14.97 -8.98 -3.33
CA VAL A 395 13.92 -9.62 -2.50
C VAL A 395 14.48 -10.89 -1.92
N ARG A 396 14.88 -10.87 -0.65
CA ARG A 396 15.61 -12.01 -0.07
C ARG A 396 15.21 -12.36 1.34
N ASP A 397 15.39 -13.64 1.69
CA ASP A 397 15.20 -14.17 3.05
C ASP A 397 13.82 -13.87 3.65
N ASN A 398 12.79 -13.69 2.80
CA ASN A 398 11.43 -13.47 3.25
C ASN A 398 10.71 -14.82 3.45
N ILE A 399 9.74 -14.85 4.35
CA ILE A 399 9.05 -16.07 4.75
C ILE A 399 7.54 -15.90 4.58
N ALA A 400 6.90 -16.87 3.88
CA ALA A 400 5.46 -17.00 3.86
C ALA A 400 5.00 -18.32 4.49
N THR A 401 3.94 -18.27 5.29
CA THR A 401 3.33 -19.49 5.84
C THR A 401 2.38 -20.16 4.86
N GLY A 402 1.86 -19.42 3.89
CA GLY A 402 0.97 -19.88 2.84
C GLY A 402 1.68 -19.97 1.48
N LYS A 403 1.75 -18.89 0.70
CA LYS A 403 2.26 -18.90 -0.68
C LYS A 403 3.09 -17.65 -1.01
N GLY A 404 4.05 -17.79 -1.94
CA GLY A 404 4.92 -16.70 -2.36
C GLY A 404 5.86 -16.24 -1.25
N GLY A 405 6.93 -17.00 -0.96
CA GLY A 405 7.91 -16.63 0.07
C GLY A 405 8.48 -15.24 -0.13
N GLY A 406 8.96 -14.94 -1.34
CA GLY A 406 9.39 -13.61 -1.74
C GLY A 406 8.23 -12.74 -2.19
N ILE A 407 7.56 -13.14 -3.26
CA ILE A 407 6.54 -12.36 -3.96
C ILE A 407 5.29 -13.20 -4.20
N SER A 408 4.12 -12.65 -3.96
CA SER A 408 2.84 -13.21 -4.38
C SER A 408 2.09 -12.21 -5.24
N THR A 409 1.60 -12.65 -6.44
CA THR A 409 0.74 -11.82 -7.29
C THR A 409 -0.56 -12.54 -7.62
N PHE A 410 -1.68 -11.85 -7.49
CA PHE A 410 -3.02 -12.32 -7.76
C PHE A 410 -3.80 -11.30 -8.60
N GLN A 411 -4.33 -11.73 -9.77
CA GLN A 411 -5.12 -10.89 -10.69
C GLN A 411 -4.47 -9.54 -11.01
N GLY A 412 -3.16 -9.51 -11.31
CA GLY A 412 -2.43 -8.29 -11.54
C GLY A 412 -1.38 -8.40 -12.63
N LEU A 413 -0.72 -7.29 -12.87
CA LEU A 413 0.46 -7.19 -13.72
C LEU A 413 1.70 -6.95 -12.84
N LEU A 414 2.73 -7.78 -13.03
CA LEU A 414 3.99 -7.70 -12.31
C LEU A 414 5.18 -7.83 -13.27
N PRO A 415 5.69 -6.72 -13.82
CA PRO A 415 7.02 -6.68 -14.39
C PRO A 415 8.09 -6.68 -13.28
N LEU A 416 9.06 -7.58 -13.42
CA LEU A 416 10.23 -7.71 -12.55
C LEU A 416 11.47 -7.61 -13.41
N ASP A 417 12.15 -6.48 -13.36
CA ASP A 417 13.27 -6.15 -14.20
C ASP A 417 14.57 -6.03 -13.39
N ASP A 418 15.66 -6.55 -13.94
CA ASP A 418 17.02 -6.38 -13.40
C ASP A 418 17.11 -6.68 -11.87
N SER A 419 16.40 -7.69 -11.39
CA SER A 419 16.15 -7.91 -9.97
C SER A 419 16.61 -9.29 -9.49
N VAL A 420 16.81 -9.44 -8.18
CA VAL A 420 17.19 -10.71 -7.56
C VAL A 420 16.14 -11.13 -6.52
N VAL A 421 15.57 -12.32 -6.70
CA VAL A 421 14.65 -12.96 -5.75
C VAL A 421 15.32 -14.21 -5.20
N SER A 422 15.85 -14.16 -3.96
CA SER A 422 16.72 -15.22 -3.46
C SER A 422 16.49 -15.60 -2.00
N GLY A 423 16.70 -16.87 -1.67
CA GLY A 423 16.65 -17.35 -0.28
C GLY A 423 15.28 -17.22 0.38
N ASN A 424 14.21 -16.97 -0.38
CA ASN A 424 12.87 -16.85 0.18
C ASN A 424 12.25 -18.21 0.43
N THR A 425 11.47 -18.34 1.48
CA THR A 425 10.91 -19.61 1.92
C THR A 425 9.39 -19.53 2.07
N THR A 426 8.69 -20.58 1.59
CA THR A 426 7.26 -20.75 1.85
C THR A 426 6.92 -22.16 2.34
N ARG A 427 5.84 -22.28 3.12
CA ARG A 427 5.25 -23.60 3.42
C ARG A 427 4.28 -24.07 2.35
N GLY A 428 3.83 -23.19 1.47
CA GLY A 428 3.01 -23.49 0.31
C GLY A 428 3.82 -23.52 -0.98
N ASN A 429 3.26 -22.99 -2.06
CA ASN A 429 3.87 -22.97 -3.38
C ASN A 429 4.55 -21.62 -3.69
N GLY A 430 5.55 -21.65 -4.58
CA GLY A 430 6.26 -20.46 -5.01
C GLY A 430 7.18 -19.89 -3.94
N GLY A 431 8.29 -20.55 -3.63
CA GLY A 431 9.28 -20.06 -2.66
C GLY A 431 9.77 -18.65 -3.00
N GLY A 432 10.17 -18.45 -4.24
CA GLY A 432 10.49 -17.12 -4.77
C GLY A 432 9.23 -16.35 -5.14
N ILE A 433 8.51 -16.82 -6.16
CA ILE A 433 7.36 -16.13 -6.74
C ILE A 433 6.16 -17.07 -6.87
N HIS A 434 5.01 -16.64 -6.39
CA HIS A 434 3.71 -17.26 -6.65
C HIS A 434 2.87 -16.31 -7.52
N ALA A 435 2.47 -16.76 -8.72
CA ALA A 435 1.63 -15.99 -9.63
C ALA A 435 0.32 -16.74 -9.91
N GLU A 436 -0.80 -16.11 -9.60
CA GLU A 436 -2.14 -16.65 -9.80
C GLU A 436 -3.01 -15.69 -10.59
N LYS A 437 -3.57 -16.14 -11.72
CA LYS A 437 -4.40 -15.32 -12.62
C LYS A 437 -3.73 -14.00 -13.02
N SER A 438 -2.41 -13.97 -13.08
CA SER A 438 -1.60 -12.77 -13.24
C SER A 438 -0.77 -12.82 -14.51
N ASN A 439 -0.36 -11.64 -14.97
CA ASN A 439 0.65 -11.49 -16.00
C ASN A 439 1.98 -11.16 -15.32
N LEU A 440 2.89 -12.14 -15.30
CA LEU A 440 4.24 -12.00 -14.75
C LEU A 440 5.25 -11.86 -15.89
N LEU A 441 6.06 -10.82 -15.86
CA LEU A 441 7.14 -10.58 -16.80
C LEU A 441 8.45 -10.47 -16.04
N VAL A 442 9.37 -11.40 -16.25
CA VAL A 442 10.69 -11.45 -15.60
C VAL A 442 11.75 -11.17 -16.65
N ARG A 443 12.51 -10.10 -16.48
CA ARG A 443 13.54 -9.68 -17.43
C ARG A 443 14.86 -9.38 -16.72
N GLY A 444 15.96 -9.92 -17.25
CA GLY A 444 17.31 -9.68 -16.72
C GLY A 444 17.43 -10.02 -15.22
N SER A 445 16.64 -10.97 -14.72
CA SER A 445 16.47 -11.18 -13.29
C SER A 445 16.83 -12.61 -12.87
N ASP A 446 17.29 -12.74 -11.62
CA ASP A 446 17.61 -14.02 -11.00
C ASP A 446 16.56 -14.44 -9.99
N VAL A 447 16.03 -15.65 -10.11
CA VAL A 447 15.19 -16.31 -9.11
C VAL A 447 15.94 -17.53 -8.59
N LYS A 448 16.63 -17.40 -7.45
CA LYS A 448 17.60 -18.40 -7.04
C LYS A 448 17.57 -18.79 -5.56
N GLY A 449 17.86 -20.07 -5.29
CA GLY A 449 18.00 -20.57 -3.90
C GLY A 449 16.75 -20.41 -3.05
N ASN A 450 15.55 -20.32 -3.65
CA ASN A 450 14.30 -20.21 -2.92
C ASN A 450 13.76 -21.60 -2.55
N ALA A 451 13.00 -21.69 -1.46
CA ALA A 451 12.52 -22.94 -0.92
C ALA A 451 10.98 -22.99 -0.74
N ALA A 452 10.39 -24.11 -1.16
CA ALA A 452 8.99 -24.44 -0.88
C ALA A 452 8.96 -25.73 -0.04
N VAL A 453 8.83 -25.56 1.28
CA VAL A 453 9.16 -26.61 2.29
C VAL A 453 7.95 -27.37 2.86
N GLY A 454 6.73 -27.05 2.48
CA GLY A 454 5.54 -27.79 2.93
C GLY A 454 5.44 -29.19 2.30
N LYS A 455 4.73 -30.11 2.93
CA LYS A 455 4.65 -31.54 2.52
C LYS A 455 4.28 -31.78 1.05
N ARG A 456 3.60 -30.86 0.39
CA ARG A 456 3.19 -30.95 -1.03
C ARG A 456 3.56 -29.69 -1.82
N SER A 457 4.53 -28.95 -1.38
CA SER A 457 4.92 -27.68 -1.98
C SER A 457 5.66 -27.87 -3.30
N GLN A 458 5.40 -26.99 -4.26
CA GLN A 458 5.85 -27.06 -5.64
C GLN A 458 6.32 -25.69 -6.12
N GLY A 459 7.13 -25.68 -7.21
CA GLY A 459 7.56 -24.45 -7.88
C GLY A 459 8.31 -23.53 -6.94
N ALA A 460 9.39 -24.01 -6.33
CA ALA A 460 10.15 -23.21 -5.37
C ALA A 460 10.71 -21.93 -5.98
N GLY A 461 11.15 -21.96 -7.24
CA GLY A 461 11.48 -20.74 -7.97
C GLY A 461 10.22 -19.96 -8.31
N LEU A 462 9.41 -20.51 -9.23
CA LEU A 462 8.15 -19.94 -9.68
C LEU A 462 7.02 -20.98 -9.63
N PHE A 463 5.91 -20.62 -9.02
CA PHE A 463 4.66 -21.33 -9.15
C PHE A 463 3.64 -20.46 -9.87
N VAL A 464 3.16 -20.93 -11.04
CA VAL A 464 2.26 -20.16 -11.89
C VAL A 464 0.96 -20.92 -12.10
N THR A 465 -0.16 -20.32 -11.74
CA THR A 465 -1.48 -20.93 -11.94
C THR A 465 -2.47 -19.93 -12.55
N ALA A 466 -2.97 -20.25 -13.73
CA ALA A 466 -3.73 -19.37 -14.60
C ALA A 466 -3.00 -18.04 -14.91
N GLY A 467 -3.21 -17.48 -16.08
CA GLY A 467 -2.49 -16.30 -16.53
C GLY A 467 -1.28 -16.62 -17.41
N SER A 468 -0.38 -15.67 -17.55
CA SER A 468 0.83 -15.81 -18.40
C SER A 468 2.08 -15.40 -17.67
N THR A 469 3.18 -16.12 -17.94
CA THR A 469 4.52 -15.77 -17.45
C THR A 469 5.49 -15.78 -18.60
N SER A 470 6.33 -14.75 -18.69
CA SER A 470 7.41 -14.69 -19.68
C SER A 470 8.73 -14.38 -19.01
N LEU A 471 9.75 -15.14 -19.36
CA LEU A 471 11.13 -14.96 -18.92
C LEU A 471 11.97 -14.49 -20.11
N TYR A 472 12.75 -13.44 -19.91
CA TYR A 472 13.68 -12.90 -20.89
C TYR A 472 15.03 -12.65 -20.22
N ARG A 473 16.10 -13.26 -20.74
CA ARG A 473 17.48 -13.14 -20.21
C ARG A 473 17.50 -13.30 -18.69
N SER A 474 16.80 -14.30 -18.18
CA SER A 474 16.57 -14.49 -16.74
C SER A 474 16.98 -15.89 -16.30
N HIS A 475 17.35 -16.01 -15.03
CA HIS A 475 17.84 -17.27 -14.49
C HIS A 475 16.94 -17.77 -13.35
N VAL A 476 16.62 -19.07 -13.39
CA VAL A 476 15.90 -19.77 -12.32
C VAL A 476 16.80 -20.91 -11.83
N LEU A 477 17.52 -20.68 -10.72
CA LEU A 477 18.67 -21.50 -10.32
C LEU A 477 18.55 -22.03 -8.89
N GLY A 478 18.88 -23.29 -8.68
CA GLY A 478 19.08 -23.88 -7.35
C GLY A 478 17.89 -23.76 -6.40
N ASN A 479 16.67 -23.67 -6.92
CA ASN A 479 15.45 -23.60 -6.09
C ASN A 479 15.00 -25.01 -5.67
N GLN A 480 14.49 -25.16 -4.45
CA GLN A 480 14.16 -26.45 -3.86
C GLN A 480 12.71 -26.56 -3.41
N SER A 481 11.97 -27.51 -3.95
CA SER A 481 10.61 -27.85 -3.49
C SER A 481 10.53 -29.28 -2.94
N THR A 482 9.50 -29.55 -2.16
CA THR A 482 9.31 -30.86 -1.54
C THR A 482 8.87 -31.91 -2.56
N VAL A 483 8.04 -31.53 -3.52
CA VAL A 483 7.55 -32.42 -4.57
C VAL A 483 7.50 -31.70 -5.91
N LYS A 484 7.63 -32.45 -7.02
CA LYS A 484 7.60 -31.98 -8.42
C LYS A 484 8.62 -30.87 -8.70
N ALA A 485 8.34 -29.98 -9.67
CA ALA A 485 9.32 -29.02 -10.12
C ALA A 485 9.78 -28.06 -9.03
N GLY A 486 11.09 -28.03 -8.79
CA GLY A 486 11.73 -27.05 -7.92
C GLY A 486 11.91 -25.70 -8.60
N GLY A 487 12.20 -25.70 -9.91
CA GLY A 487 12.37 -24.48 -10.69
C GLY A 487 11.03 -23.80 -10.99
N ILE A 488 10.34 -24.27 -12.04
CA ILE A 488 9.08 -23.68 -12.50
C ILE A 488 7.98 -24.74 -12.50
N GLN A 489 6.91 -24.48 -11.78
CA GLN A 489 5.68 -25.28 -11.83
C GLN A 489 4.56 -24.48 -12.48
N ALA A 490 4.07 -24.93 -13.63
CA ALA A 490 2.95 -24.33 -14.35
C ALA A 490 1.69 -25.18 -14.23
N GLU A 491 0.60 -24.57 -13.80
CA GLU A 491 -0.73 -25.18 -13.72
C GLU A 491 -1.77 -24.28 -14.41
N ARG A 492 -2.36 -24.73 -15.54
CA ARG A 492 -3.33 -23.93 -16.30
C ARG A 492 -2.80 -22.53 -16.69
N ALA A 493 -1.50 -22.40 -16.88
CA ALA A 493 -0.83 -21.14 -17.19
C ALA A 493 0.17 -21.36 -18.33
N GLN A 494 0.36 -20.37 -19.17
CA GLN A 494 1.41 -20.37 -20.19
C GLN A 494 2.70 -19.79 -19.62
N VAL A 495 3.80 -20.52 -19.80
CA VAL A 495 5.15 -20.04 -19.47
C VAL A 495 5.97 -20.00 -20.75
N LYS A 496 6.48 -18.83 -21.11
CA LYS A 496 7.38 -18.61 -22.23
C LYS A 496 8.77 -18.30 -21.69
N ILE A 497 9.76 -18.98 -22.22
CA ILE A 497 11.18 -18.80 -21.86
C ILE A 497 11.92 -18.53 -23.16
N ASP A 498 12.69 -17.45 -23.24
CA ASP A 498 13.54 -17.17 -24.40
C ASP A 498 14.82 -18.01 -24.38
N ASP A 499 15.59 -17.95 -25.46
CA ASP A 499 16.81 -18.76 -25.63
C ASP A 499 17.97 -18.29 -24.72
N ASP A 500 17.91 -17.05 -24.23
CA ASP A 500 18.91 -16.46 -23.33
C ASP A 500 18.59 -16.71 -21.84
N SER A 501 17.47 -17.29 -21.53
CA SER A 501 17.09 -17.61 -20.15
C SER A 501 17.49 -19.04 -19.76
N VAL A 502 17.85 -19.23 -18.49
CA VAL A 502 18.38 -20.50 -17.98
C VAL A 502 17.56 -21.00 -16.81
N VAL A 503 17.14 -22.28 -16.84
CA VAL A 503 16.44 -22.95 -15.73
C VAL A 503 17.21 -24.24 -15.41
N VAL A 504 18.05 -24.21 -14.38
CA VAL A 504 18.95 -25.32 -14.05
C VAL A 504 19.14 -25.50 -12.53
N GLU A 505 19.67 -26.64 -12.15
CA GLU A 505 20.03 -26.97 -10.74
C GLU A 505 18.87 -26.90 -9.75
N ASN A 506 17.64 -26.94 -10.21
CA ASN A 506 16.49 -26.92 -9.33
C ASN A 506 16.09 -28.34 -8.90
N SER A 507 15.72 -28.51 -7.64
CA SER A 507 15.41 -29.81 -7.06
C SER A 507 13.93 -29.90 -6.63
N PRO A 508 13.26 -31.04 -6.88
CA PRO A 508 13.77 -32.29 -7.47
C PRO A 508 13.95 -32.28 -9.00
N THR A 509 13.38 -31.33 -9.70
CA THR A 509 13.51 -31.12 -11.16
C THR A 509 13.39 -29.66 -11.53
N ASN A 510 13.84 -29.30 -12.74
CA ASN A 510 13.65 -27.91 -13.21
C ASN A 510 12.20 -27.57 -13.48
N CYS A 511 11.51 -28.33 -14.36
CA CYS A 511 10.11 -28.10 -14.72
C CYS A 511 9.29 -29.38 -14.85
N LEU A 512 9.92 -30.54 -14.70
CA LEU A 512 9.23 -31.83 -14.87
C LEU A 512 8.15 -32.00 -13.79
N GLY A 513 6.95 -32.30 -14.23
CA GLY A 513 5.78 -32.44 -13.35
C GLY A 513 4.82 -31.27 -13.42
N SER A 514 5.15 -30.22 -14.18
CA SER A 514 4.21 -29.17 -14.55
C SER A 514 3.01 -29.76 -15.30
N LYS A 515 1.80 -29.31 -14.98
CA LYS A 515 0.58 -29.75 -15.68
C LYS A 515 0.51 -29.21 -17.11
N VAL A 516 1.09 -28.06 -17.33
CA VAL A 516 1.29 -27.47 -18.65
C VAL A 516 2.78 -27.57 -18.97
N PRO A 517 3.16 -28.13 -20.13
CA PRO A 517 4.56 -28.20 -20.53
C PRO A 517 5.21 -26.82 -20.59
N VAL A 518 6.42 -26.72 -20.05
CA VAL A 518 7.24 -25.50 -20.12
C VAL A 518 8.30 -25.73 -21.19
N ALA A 519 8.17 -25.07 -22.33
CA ALA A 519 9.14 -25.13 -23.40
C ALA A 519 10.48 -24.51 -22.96
N HIS A 520 11.59 -24.97 -23.54
CA HIS A 520 12.96 -24.53 -23.21
C HIS A 520 13.37 -24.80 -21.75
N CYS A 521 12.62 -25.60 -21.01
CA CYS A 521 12.99 -26.04 -19.69
C CYS A 521 13.40 -27.52 -19.72
N PHE A 522 14.68 -27.77 -19.69
CA PHE A 522 15.24 -29.11 -19.73
C PHE A 522 15.30 -29.74 -18.33
N ARG A 523 15.41 -31.07 -18.28
CA ARG A 523 15.38 -31.89 -17.04
C ARG A 523 16.45 -31.47 -16.02
#